data_647a1d649e968d22b37cd2fe7e94f5f3
#
_entry.id   647a1d649e968d22b37cd2fe7e94f5f3
#
_cell.length_a   1.000
_cell.length_b   1.000
_cell.length_c   1.000
_cell.angle_alpha   90.00
_cell.angle_beta   90.00
_cell.angle_gamma   90.00
#
_symmetry.space_group_name_H-M   'P 1'
#
loop_
_entity.id
_entity.type
_entity.pdbx_description
1 polymer ?
#
loop_
_entity_poly.entity_id
_entity_poly.type
_entity_poly.pdbx_seq_one_letter_code
_entity_poly.pdbx_strand_id
1 'polypeptide(L)'
;MNTRAIDMADAVVRRYKTRDPEEIISRRAIKLKDIRYCHDLLGYYTVLLNCEYIGINTNCTNAQRVSAMAHELGHALFDRKHASSGQTFQDTYFYSLDNSKAERRANTFAAELLLADDAVLEPIGYYEFNADRVHLEANMPSHASAAYRAMKYQELLQEFLYTHGDVLTPAEIAQKIEIEKHFVDFKLNILAAKGYQLPVLPELHNDFLKDSMKNSEVK
;
A
#
# COMPACT_ATOMS: atom_id res chain seq x y z
N MET A 1 -12.10 0.58 3.21
CA MET A 1 -10.82 -0.18 3.28
C MET A 1 -11.06 -1.64 2.94
N ASN A 2 -10.17 -2.30 2.20
CA ASN A 2 -10.32 -3.72 1.85
C ASN A 2 -9.65 -4.62 2.92
N THR A 3 -10.33 -4.82 4.05
CA THR A 3 -9.83 -5.64 5.17
C THR A 3 -9.43 -7.04 4.72
N ARG A 4 -10.17 -7.65 3.78
CA ARG A 4 -9.86 -8.98 3.24
C ARG A 4 -8.47 -9.04 2.57
N ALA A 5 -8.02 -7.97 1.92
CA ALA A 5 -6.70 -7.94 1.27
C ALA A 5 -5.58 -7.84 2.32
N ILE A 6 -5.79 -7.07 3.38
CA ILE A 6 -4.87 -6.95 4.52
C ILE A 6 -4.75 -8.30 5.23
N ASP A 7 -5.87 -8.90 5.61
CA ASP A 7 -5.89 -10.21 6.29
C ASP A 7 -5.20 -11.29 5.46
N MET A 8 -5.36 -11.24 4.13
CA MET A 8 -4.72 -12.18 3.20
C MET A 8 -3.21 -11.97 3.14
N ALA A 9 -2.72 -10.73 3.09
CA ALA A 9 -1.30 -10.43 3.10
C ALA A 9 -0.65 -10.94 4.40
N ASP A 10 -1.25 -10.67 5.54
CA ASP A 10 -0.80 -11.17 6.84
C ASP A 10 -0.79 -12.70 6.90
N ALA A 11 -1.81 -13.35 6.36
CA ALA A 11 -1.88 -14.81 6.30
C ALA A 11 -0.76 -15.39 5.42
N VAL A 12 -0.46 -14.75 4.28
CA VAL A 12 0.63 -15.12 3.37
C VAL A 12 1.98 -14.97 4.06
N VAL A 13 2.25 -13.81 4.69
CA VAL A 13 3.49 -13.59 5.43
C VAL A 13 3.67 -14.61 6.55
N ARG A 14 2.62 -14.87 7.34
CA ARG A 14 2.67 -15.89 8.41
C ARG A 14 2.95 -17.30 7.87
N ARG A 15 2.35 -17.65 6.71
CA ARG A 15 2.50 -18.98 6.09
C ARG A 15 3.89 -19.20 5.52
N TYR A 16 4.39 -18.22 4.74
CA TYR A 16 5.63 -18.34 3.99
C TYR A 16 6.86 -17.83 4.76
N LYS A 17 6.66 -17.06 5.83
CA LYS A 17 7.72 -16.45 6.65
C LYS A 17 8.63 -15.50 5.86
N THR A 18 8.08 -14.89 4.83
CA THR A 18 8.78 -13.94 3.96
C THR A 18 7.78 -12.90 3.44
N ARG A 19 8.29 -11.74 3.03
CA ARG A 19 7.59 -10.68 2.31
C ARG A 19 8.05 -10.59 0.84
N ASP A 20 9.03 -11.41 0.47
CA ASP A 20 9.53 -11.47 -0.91
C ASP A 20 8.49 -12.10 -1.84
N PRO A 21 7.93 -11.33 -2.81
CA PRO A 21 6.91 -11.83 -3.71
C PRO A 21 7.46 -12.93 -4.64
N GLU A 22 8.72 -12.89 -5.04
CA GLU A 22 9.33 -13.88 -5.93
C GLU A 22 9.43 -15.24 -5.24
N GLU A 23 9.85 -15.25 -3.97
CA GLU A 23 9.89 -16.47 -3.16
C GLU A 23 8.48 -17.04 -2.98
N ILE A 24 7.49 -16.21 -2.68
CA ILE A 24 6.10 -16.66 -2.49
C ILE A 24 5.53 -17.23 -3.79
N ILE A 25 5.73 -16.56 -4.94
CA ILE A 25 5.31 -17.01 -6.27
C ILE A 25 5.91 -18.40 -6.56
N SER A 26 7.20 -18.57 -6.33
CA SER A 26 7.90 -19.86 -6.51
C SER A 26 7.32 -20.97 -5.64
N ARG A 27 7.13 -20.70 -4.34
CA ARG A 27 6.60 -21.70 -3.36
C ARG A 27 5.13 -22.02 -3.57
N ARG A 28 4.39 -21.19 -4.32
CA ARG A 28 3.02 -21.44 -4.77
C ARG A 28 2.96 -22.20 -6.10
N ALA A 29 4.09 -22.51 -6.71
CA ALA A 29 4.19 -23.13 -8.03
C ALA A 29 3.53 -22.29 -9.16
N ILE A 30 3.44 -20.97 -8.98
CA ILE A 30 3.05 -20.02 -10.03
C ILE A 30 4.26 -19.84 -10.95
N LYS A 31 4.05 -19.94 -12.26
CA LYS A 31 5.14 -19.84 -13.24
C LYS A 31 5.47 -18.38 -13.52
N LEU A 32 6.62 -17.92 -13.04
CA LEU A 32 7.15 -16.59 -13.37
C LEU A 32 7.76 -16.60 -14.77
N LYS A 33 7.45 -15.59 -15.59
CA LYS A 33 7.89 -15.43 -16.98
C LYS A 33 8.40 -14.03 -17.22
N ASP A 34 9.51 -13.94 -17.94
CA ASP A 34 10.02 -12.67 -18.43
C ASP A 34 9.28 -12.27 -19.71
N ILE A 35 8.78 -11.02 -19.72
CA ILE A 35 8.18 -10.39 -20.91
C ILE A 35 9.25 -9.53 -21.57
N ARG A 36 9.43 -9.72 -22.86
CA ARG A 36 10.35 -8.92 -23.68
C ARG A 36 9.56 -8.16 -24.73
N TYR A 37 10.10 -7.02 -25.16
CA TYR A 37 9.56 -6.23 -26.27
C TYR A 37 8.16 -5.62 -26.03
N CYS A 38 7.77 -5.42 -24.76
CA CYS A 38 6.56 -4.70 -24.41
C CYS A 38 6.93 -3.39 -23.71
N HIS A 39 6.49 -2.25 -24.27
CA HIS A 39 6.87 -0.93 -23.74
C HIS A 39 5.93 -0.44 -22.63
N ASP A 40 4.66 -0.84 -22.66
CA ASP A 40 3.62 -0.25 -21.81
C ASP A 40 3.12 -1.21 -20.71
N LEU A 41 3.61 -2.45 -20.68
CA LEU A 41 3.18 -3.47 -19.74
C LEU A 41 4.25 -3.70 -18.69
N LEU A 42 3.92 -3.56 -17.40
CA LEU A 42 4.78 -3.93 -16.27
C LEU A 42 4.69 -5.41 -15.96
N GLY A 43 3.46 -5.91 -15.86
CA GLY A 43 3.19 -7.29 -15.52
C GLY A 43 1.82 -7.75 -15.99
N TYR A 44 1.57 -9.03 -15.86
CA TYR A 44 0.24 -9.62 -16.01
C TYR A 44 0.11 -10.90 -15.20
N TYR A 45 -1.11 -11.19 -14.79
CA TYR A 45 -1.51 -12.49 -14.26
C TYR A 45 -2.52 -13.17 -15.20
N THR A 46 -2.32 -14.46 -15.43
CA THR A 46 -3.24 -15.27 -16.24
C THR A 46 -3.23 -16.74 -15.84
N VAL A 47 -4.29 -17.45 -16.23
CA VAL A 47 -4.40 -18.90 -16.06
C VAL A 47 -4.58 -19.56 -17.43
N LEU A 48 -3.65 -20.41 -17.82
CA LEU A 48 -3.70 -21.17 -19.07
C LEU A 48 -3.58 -22.67 -18.77
N LEU A 49 -4.49 -23.45 -19.31
CA LEU A 49 -4.53 -24.92 -19.09
C LEU A 49 -4.41 -25.30 -17.60
N ASN A 50 -5.13 -24.59 -16.76
CA ASN A 50 -5.12 -24.71 -15.31
C ASN A 50 -3.78 -24.46 -14.60
N CYS A 51 -2.79 -23.91 -15.33
CA CYS A 51 -1.52 -23.44 -14.77
C CYS A 51 -1.57 -21.92 -14.61
N GLU A 52 -1.05 -21.43 -13.50
CA GLU A 52 -0.97 -20.01 -13.19
C GLU A 52 0.35 -19.41 -13.68
N TYR A 53 0.29 -18.25 -14.29
CA TYR A 53 1.44 -17.52 -14.82
C TYR A 53 1.41 -16.07 -14.36
N ILE A 54 2.57 -15.59 -13.93
CA ILE A 54 2.85 -14.16 -13.75
C ILE A 54 3.96 -13.80 -14.72
N GLY A 55 3.69 -12.83 -15.60
CA GLY A 55 4.68 -12.28 -16.52
C GLY A 55 5.15 -10.93 -16.00
N ILE A 56 6.46 -10.65 -16.03
CA ILE A 56 7.05 -9.38 -15.61
C ILE A 56 7.97 -8.86 -16.71
N ASN A 57 7.86 -7.57 -17.01
CA ASN A 57 8.66 -6.91 -18.01
C ASN A 57 10.14 -6.87 -17.60
N THR A 58 11.03 -7.27 -18.51
CA THR A 58 12.47 -7.25 -18.25
C THR A 58 13.09 -5.85 -18.32
N ASN A 59 12.39 -4.87 -18.88
CA ASN A 59 12.87 -3.49 -19.01
C ASN A 59 12.49 -2.61 -17.79
N CYS A 60 11.86 -3.19 -16.77
CA CYS A 60 11.53 -2.45 -15.56
C CYS A 60 12.72 -2.36 -14.58
N THR A 61 12.69 -1.35 -13.72
CA THR A 61 13.63 -1.22 -12.59
C THR A 61 13.39 -2.34 -11.56
N ASN A 62 14.35 -2.54 -10.64
CA ASN A 62 14.15 -3.50 -9.56
C ASN A 62 12.91 -3.16 -8.71
N ALA A 63 12.73 -1.88 -8.37
CA ALA A 63 11.54 -1.40 -7.65
C ALA A 63 10.24 -1.74 -8.36
N GLN A 64 10.18 -1.49 -9.68
CA GLN A 64 9.03 -1.84 -10.51
C GLN A 64 8.80 -3.35 -10.57
N ARG A 65 9.86 -4.15 -10.69
CA ARG A 65 9.79 -5.62 -10.74
C ARG A 65 9.17 -6.18 -9.45
N VAL A 66 9.71 -5.79 -8.30
CA VAL A 66 9.22 -6.26 -6.99
C VAL A 66 7.77 -5.84 -6.77
N SER A 67 7.47 -4.59 -7.09
CA SER A 67 6.12 -4.03 -6.95
C SER A 67 5.10 -4.73 -7.84
N ALA A 68 5.44 -4.95 -9.11
CA ALA A 68 4.58 -5.66 -10.06
C ALA A 68 4.36 -7.12 -9.64
N MET A 69 5.41 -7.84 -9.20
CA MET A 69 5.25 -9.20 -8.69
C MET A 69 4.29 -9.29 -7.51
N ALA A 70 4.36 -8.35 -6.56
CA ALA A 70 3.45 -8.31 -5.42
C ALA A 70 2.00 -8.02 -5.85
N HIS A 71 1.81 -7.11 -6.81
CA HIS A 71 0.51 -6.77 -7.37
C HIS A 71 -0.13 -7.96 -8.08
N GLU A 72 0.60 -8.59 -9.02
CA GLU A 72 0.12 -9.77 -9.78
C GLU A 72 -0.13 -10.98 -8.88
N LEU A 73 0.64 -11.13 -7.81
CA LEU A 73 0.37 -12.13 -6.77
C LEU A 73 -0.97 -11.84 -6.07
N GLY A 74 -1.35 -10.57 -5.90
CA GLY A 74 -2.68 -10.18 -5.44
C GLY A 74 -3.77 -10.71 -6.35
N HIS A 75 -3.66 -10.54 -7.67
CA HIS A 75 -4.61 -11.11 -8.64
C HIS A 75 -4.64 -12.63 -8.59
N ALA A 76 -3.49 -13.28 -8.45
CA ALA A 76 -3.44 -14.74 -8.31
C ALA A 76 -4.21 -15.27 -7.09
N LEU A 77 -4.24 -14.49 -6.01
CA LEU A 77 -4.95 -14.86 -4.78
C LEU A 77 -6.45 -14.59 -4.82
N PHE A 78 -6.87 -13.55 -5.52
CA PHE A 78 -8.26 -13.09 -5.47
C PHE A 78 -9.05 -13.36 -6.75
N ASP A 79 -8.38 -13.36 -7.91
CA ASP A 79 -9.05 -13.28 -9.21
C ASP A 79 -8.84 -14.51 -10.08
N ARG A 80 -8.30 -15.59 -9.54
CA ARG A 80 -8.01 -16.86 -10.25
C ARG A 80 -9.20 -17.38 -11.07
N LYS A 81 -10.42 -17.27 -10.55
CA LYS A 81 -11.62 -17.72 -11.27
C LYS A 81 -11.88 -16.91 -12.53
N HIS A 82 -11.70 -15.58 -12.45
CA HIS A 82 -11.86 -14.68 -13.60
C HIS A 82 -10.76 -14.92 -14.63
N ALA A 83 -9.49 -15.05 -14.18
CA ALA A 83 -8.38 -15.37 -15.05
C ALA A 83 -8.57 -16.73 -15.77
N SER A 84 -9.16 -17.72 -15.11
CA SER A 84 -9.47 -19.03 -15.70
C SER A 84 -10.56 -18.98 -16.78
N SER A 85 -11.40 -17.92 -16.81
CA SER A 85 -12.42 -17.70 -17.84
C SER A 85 -11.91 -16.95 -19.08
N GLY A 86 -10.60 -16.74 -19.19
CA GLY A 86 -9.95 -16.06 -20.31
C GLY A 86 -9.72 -14.57 -20.12
N GLN A 87 -10.03 -14.02 -18.94
CA GLN A 87 -9.64 -12.68 -18.57
C GLN A 87 -8.16 -12.66 -18.15
N THR A 88 -7.35 -11.80 -18.78
CA THR A 88 -5.97 -11.55 -18.36
C THR A 88 -5.97 -10.23 -17.59
N PHE A 89 -5.41 -10.23 -16.39
CA PHE A 89 -5.13 -9.01 -15.65
C PHE A 89 -3.79 -8.47 -16.15
N GLN A 90 -3.75 -7.20 -16.52
CA GLN A 90 -2.58 -6.55 -17.10
C GLN A 90 -2.32 -5.25 -16.34
N ASP A 91 -1.11 -5.09 -15.85
CA ASP A 91 -0.64 -3.87 -15.24
C ASP A 91 0.25 -3.09 -16.22
N THR A 92 -0.01 -1.80 -16.36
CA THR A 92 0.75 -0.91 -17.25
C THR A 92 1.70 -0.03 -16.44
N TYR A 93 2.70 0.60 -17.09
CA TYR A 93 3.61 1.57 -16.45
C TYR A 93 2.90 2.74 -15.78
N PHE A 94 1.71 3.05 -16.24
CA PHE A 94 0.79 3.91 -15.53
C PHE A 94 -0.12 2.99 -14.72
N TYR A 95 0.30 2.62 -13.50
CA TYR A 95 -0.54 1.85 -12.57
C TYR A 95 -1.97 2.27 -12.76
N SER A 96 -2.72 1.41 -13.41
CA SER A 96 -3.98 1.73 -14.04
C SER A 96 -4.82 2.58 -13.11
N LEU A 97 -5.20 3.78 -13.57
CA LEU A 97 -6.27 4.58 -12.98
C LEU A 97 -7.62 3.83 -13.03
N ASP A 98 -7.57 2.55 -13.42
CA ASP A 98 -8.70 1.65 -13.35
C ASP A 98 -9.03 1.39 -11.89
N ASN A 99 -9.96 2.20 -11.39
CA ASN A 99 -10.54 2.17 -10.06
C ASN A 99 -11.39 0.92 -9.82
N SER A 100 -11.10 -0.18 -10.53
CA SER A 100 -11.81 -1.41 -10.33
C SER A 100 -11.59 -1.95 -8.91
N LYS A 101 -12.59 -2.66 -8.38
CA LYS A 101 -12.47 -3.31 -7.06
C LYS A 101 -11.35 -4.34 -7.03
N ALA A 102 -11.00 -4.93 -8.18
CA ALA A 102 -9.94 -5.90 -8.32
C ALA A 102 -8.58 -5.24 -8.16
N GLU A 103 -8.33 -4.13 -8.88
CA GLU A 103 -7.08 -3.37 -8.82
C GLU A 103 -6.81 -2.80 -7.42
N ARG A 104 -7.82 -2.15 -6.81
CA ARG A 104 -7.68 -1.66 -5.44
C ARG A 104 -7.36 -2.77 -4.44
N ARG A 105 -7.91 -3.97 -4.66
CA ARG A 105 -7.64 -5.13 -3.80
C ARG A 105 -6.21 -5.64 -4.00
N ALA A 106 -5.74 -5.75 -5.24
CA ALA A 106 -4.39 -6.17 -5.56
C ALA A 106 -3.37 -5.16 -5.00
N ASN A 107 -3.60 -3.85 -5.18
CA ASN A 107 -2.75 -2.79 -4.63
C ASN A 107 -2.72 -2.79 -3.10
N THR A 108 -3.88 -2.97 -2.44
CA THR A 108 -3.94 -3.06 -0.97
C THR A 108 -3.15 -4.28 -0.47
N PHE A 109 -3.29 -5.43 -1.14
CA PHE A 109 -2.53 -6.63 -0.82
C PHE A 109 -1.02 -6.43 -1.01
N ALA A 110 -0.62 -5.85 -2.14
CA ALA A 110 0.79 -5.61 -2.45
C ALA A 110 1.45 -4.66 -1.44
N ALA A 111 0.79 -3.56 -1.10
CA ALA A 111 1.28 -2.62 -0.09
C ALA A 111 1.45 -3.28 1.28
N GLU A 112 0.50 -4.08 1.71
CA GLU A 112 0.58 -4.78 3.00
C GLU A 112 1.59 -5.93 2.98
N LEU A 113 1.75 -6.62 1.84
CA LEU A 113 2.76 -7.65 1.66
C LEU A 113 4.18 -7.07 1.73
N LEU A 114 4.44 -6.02 0.94
CA LEU A 114 5.78 -5.43 0.80
C LEU A 114 6.23 -4.69 2.05
N LEU A 115 5.30 -4.04 2.76
CA LEU A 115 5.59 -3.11 3.84
C LEU A 115 5.06 -3.61 5.18
N ALA A 116 5.97 -3.94 6.10
CA ALA A 116 5.61 -4.04 7.51
C ALA A 116 5.18 -2.66 8.05
N ASP A 117 4.33 -2.62 9.07
CA ASP A 117 3.88 -1.36 9.66
C ASP A 117 5.07 -0.51 10.12
N ASP A 118 6.02 -1.11 10.83
CA ASP A 118 7.21 -0.42 11.36
C ASP A 118 8.15 0.08 10.26
N ALA A 119 8.23 -0.61 9.11
CA ALA A 119 9.03 -0.16 7.98
C ALA A 119 8.60 1.21 7.42
N VAL A 120 7.39 1.66 7.77
CA VAL A 120 6.86 2.97 7.41
C VAL A 120 6.73 3.87 8.63
N LEU A 121 6.28 3.33 9.78
CA LEU A 121 6.04 4.11 10.99
C LEU A 121 7.33 4.70 11.59
N GLU A 122 8.42 3.92 11.64
CA GLU A 122 9.70 4.39 12.16
C GLU A 122 10.29 5.54 11.31
N PRO A 123 10.44 5.39 9.97
CA PRO A 123 11.03 6.45 9.15
C PRO A 123 10.26 7.78 9.12
N ILE A 124 8.94 7.74 9.35
CA ILE A 124 8.11 8.96 9.45
C ILE A 124 8.08 9.55 10.87
N GLY A 125 8.86 9.01 11.82
CA GLY A 125 8.90 9.49 13.19
C GLY A 125 7.58 9.32 13.95
N TYR A 126 6.78 8.31 13.60
CA TYR A 126 5.45 8.11 14.20
C TYR A 126 5.48 7.95 15.71
N TYR A 127 6.45 7.21 16.24
CA TYR A 127 6.48 6.88 17.66
C TYR A 127 6.77 8.08 18.54
N GLU A 128 7.69 8.94 18.12
CA GLU A 128 8.02 10.21 18.76
C GLU A 128 6.82 11.17 18.67
N PHE A 129 6.29 11.38 17.48
CA PHE A 129 5.11 12.21 17.27
C PHE A 129 3.90 11.74 18.08
N ASN A 130 3.66 10.43 18.14
CA ASN A 130 2.54 9.88 18.92
C ASN A 130 2.74 10.07 20.42
N ALA A 131 3.96 9.98 20.93
CA ALA A 131 4.27 10.25 22.33
C ALA A 131 3.93 11.71 22.70
N ASP A 132 4.38 12.67 21.86
CA ASP A 132 4.09 14.09 22.05
C ASP A 132 2.58 14.38 21.95
N ARG A 133 1.89 13.74 21.01
CA ARG A 133 0.43 13.84 20.86
C ARG A 133 -0.31 13.34 22.10
N VAL A 134 0.08 12.19 22.64
CA VAL A 134 -0.53 11.64 23.86
C VAL A 134 -0.30 12.57 25.04
N HIS A 135 0.90 13.15 25.15
CA HIS A 135 1.20 14.15 26.18
C HIS A 135 0.34 15.41 26.01
N LEU A 136 0.19 15.92 24.80
CA LEU A 136 -0.70 17.05 24.50
C LEU A 136 -2.14 16.75 24.91
N GLU A 137 -2.68 15.59 24.56
CA GLU A 137 -4.05 15.19 24.89
C GLU A 137 -4.27 15.10 26.40
N ALA A 138 -3.32 14.53 27.14
CA ALA A 138 -3.40 14.39 28.59
C ALA A 138 -3.43 15.75 29.32
N ASN A 139 -2.81 16.78 28.74
CA ASN A 139 -2.76 18.13 29.29
C ASN A 139 -3.83 19.08 28.71
N MET A 140 -4.68 18.59 27.81
CA MET A 140 -5.70 19.41 27.18
C MET A 140 -6.90 19.61 28.10
N PRO A 141 -7.47 20.83 28.18
CA PRO A 141 -8.67 21.07 28.99
C PRO A 141 -9.82 20.14 28.61
N SER A 142 -10.50 19.54 29.57
CA SER A 142 -11.61 18.60 29.33
C SER A 142 -12.76 19.21 28.52
N HIS A 143 -12.94 20.54 28.59
CA HIS A 143 -13.96 21.32 27.89
C HIS A 143 -13.43 21.90 26.55
N ALA A 144 -12.22 21.53 26.11
CA ALA A 144 -11.65 22.04 24.86
C ALA A 144 -12.54 21.70 23.67
N SER A 145 -12.88 22.72 22.87
CA SER A 145 -13.67 22.53 21.65
C SER A 145 -12.89 21.73 20.59
N ALA A 146 -13.63 21.13 19.64
CA ALA A 146 -13.01 20.41 18.53
C ALA A 146 -12.06 21.31 17.71
N ALA A 147 -12.43 22.58 17.50
CA ALA A 147 -11.59 23.55 16.81
C ALA A 147 -10.28 23.85 17.55
N TYR A 148 -10.35 24.00 18.89
CA TYR A 148 -9.16 24.21 19.72
C TYR A 148 -8.24 22.99 19.68
N ARG A 149 -8.81 21.78 19.77
CA ARG A 149 -8.04 20.52 19.64
C ARG A 149 -7.33 20.43 18.29
N ALA A 150 -8.05 20.69 17.19
CA ALA A 150 -7.50 20.67 15.85
C ALA A 150 -6.34 21.68 15.68
N MET A 151 -6.51 22.89 16.23
CA MET A 151 -5.46 23.92 16.22
C MET A 151 -4.20 23.42 16.95
N LYS A 152 -4.36 22.84 18.14
CA LYS A 152 -3.23 22.33 18.93
C LYS A 152 -2.51 21.16 18.26
N TYR A 153 -3.24 20.30 17.56
CA TYR A 153 -2.60 19.24 16.76
C TYR A 153 -1.83 19.79 15.56
N GLN A 154 -2.33 20.83 14.91
CA GLN A 154 -1.59 21.50 13.83
C GLN A 154 -0.30 22.17 14.33
N GLU A 155 -0.35 22.84 15.49
CA GLU A 155 0.82 23.42 16.12
C GLU A 155 1.86 22.34 16.45
N LEU A 156 1.45 21.23 17.08
CA LEU A 156 2.30 20.11 17.40
C LEU A 156 2.94 19.49 16.14
N LEU A 157 2.15 19.30 15.09
CA LEU A 157 2.67 18.75 13.82
C LEU A 157 3.71 19.66 13.19
N GLN A 158 3.48 20.97 13.19
CA GLN A 158 4.44 21.95 12.65
C GLN A 158 5.74 21.97 13.46
N GLU A 159 5.63 21.94 14.79
CA GLU A 159 6.78 21.88 15.69
C GLU A 159 7.56 20.58 15.50
N PHE A 160 6.85 19.44 15.42
CA PHE A 160 7.46 18.15 15.18
C PHE A 160 8.26 18.11 13.87
N LEU A 161 7.65 18.51 12.76
CA LEU A 161 8.31 18.53 11.45
C LEU A 161 9.49 19.52 11.39
N TYR A 162 9.44 20.59 12.17
CA TYR A 162 10.54 21.56 12.27
C TYR A 162 11.71 20.99 13.07
N THR A 163 11.45 20.26 14.15
CA THR A 163 12.46 19.72 15.07
C THR A 163 13.05 18.39 14.61
N HIS A 164 12.29 17.60 13.84
CA HIS A 164 12.67 16.28 13.33
C HIS A 164 12.86 16.34 11.80
N GLY A 165 13.85 17.12 11.36
CA GLY A 165 14.15 17.31 9.93
C GLY A 165 14.69 16.06 9.21
N ASP A 166 14.90 14.95 9.91
CA ASP A 166 15.33 13.63 9.42
C ASP A 166 14.16 12.67 9.12
N VAL A 167 12.92 13.12 9.35
CA VAL A 167 11.72 12.37 8.98
C VAL A 167 11.65 12.16 7.47
N LEU A 168 11.57 10.90 7.05
CA LEU A 168 11.56 10.58 5.62
C LEU A 168 10.18 10.83 4.99
N THR A 169 10.20 11.39 3.80
CA THR A 169 9.03 11.49 2.93
C THR A 169 8.65 10.11 2.36
N PRO A 170 7.40 9.90 1.89
CA PRO A 170 7.02 8.66 1.22
C PRO A 170 7.91 8.29 0.01
N ALA A 171 8.43 9.30 -0.71
CA ALA A 171 9.33 9.08 -1.83
C ALA A 171 10.70 8.56 -1.38
N GLU A 172 11.26 9.11 -0.30
CA GLU A 172 12.54 8.66 0.27
C GLU A 172 12.43 7.27 0.88
N ILE A 173 11.29 6.95 1.53
CA ILE A 173 11.01 5.60 2.01
C ILE A 173 10.99 4.63 0.84
N ALA A 174 10.25 4.93 -0.22
CA ALA A 174 10.13 4.10 -1.41
C ALA A 174 11.51 3.85 -2.05
N GLN A 175 12.33 4.88 -2.15
CA GLN A 175 13.69 4.77 -2.68
C GLN A 175 14.58 3.89 -1.80
N LYS A 176 14.51 4.05 -0.47
CA LYS A 176 15.33 3.30 0.50
C LYS A 176 15.04 1.80 0.49
N ILE A 177 13.79 1.42 0.29
CA ILE A 177 13.36 0.00 0.30
C ILE A 177 13.13 -0.57 -1.11
N GLU A 178 13.48 0.20 -2.14
CA GLU A 178 13.41 -0.19 -3.55
C GLU A 178 12.04 -0.72 -3.99
N ILE A 179 10.98 0.07 -3.71
CA ILE A 179 9.62 -0.18 -4.22
C ILE A 179 9.05 1.07 -4.87
N GLU A 180 7.94 0.92 -5.58
CA GLU A 180 7.21 2.06 -6.15
C GLU A 180 6.51 2.89 -5.06
N LYS A 181 6.65 4.23 -5.13
CA LYS A 181 6.13 5.19 -4.15
C LYS A 181 4.65 5.00 -3.83
N HIS A 182 3.83 4.69 -4.84
CA HIS A 182 2.39 4.55 -4.63
C HIS A 182 2.04 3.45 -3.63
N PHE A 183 2.86 2.39 -3.46
CA PHE A 183 2.64 1.37 -2.43
C PHE A 183 2.93 1.90 -1.02
N VAL A 184 3.87 2.84 -0.86
CA VAL A 184 4.06 3.55 0.40
C VAL A 184 2.82 4.41 0.70
N ASP A 185 2.28 5.12 -0.29
CA ASP A 185 1.05 5.90 -0.14
C ASP A 185 -0.15 5.01 0.21
N PHE A 186 -0.30 3.86 -0.44
CA PHE A 186 -1.31 2.86 -0.07
C PHE A 186 -1.13 2.39 1.38
N LYS A 187 0.10 2.11 1.81
CA LYS A 187 0.39 1.68 3.18
C LYS A 187 0.06 2.76 4.21
N LEU A 188 0.40 4.01 3.96
CA LEU A 188 0.03 5.13 4.81
C LEU A 188 -1.50 5.26 4.96
N ASN A 189 -2.24 5.10 3.85
CA ASN A 189 -3.71 5.07 3.90
C ASN A 189 -4.25 3.90 4.72
N ILE A 190 -3.62 2.72 4.63
CA ILE A 190 -3.99 1.55 5.45
C ILE A 190 -3.73 1.85 6.93
N LEU A 191 -2.57 2.40 7.28
CA LEU A 191 -2.21 2.76 8.65
C LEU A 191 -3.16 3.80 9.22
N ALA A 192 -3.46 4.87 8.47
CA ALA A 192 -4.45 5.86 8.87
C ALA A 192 -5.83 5.24 9.12
N ALA A 193 -6.26 4.32 8.27
CA ALA A 193 -7.52 3.59 8.44
C ALA A 193 -7.51 2.57 9.60
N LYS A 194 -6.32 2.09 10.02
CA LYS A 194 -6.13 1.32 11.26
C LYS A 194 -6.17 2.22 12.51
N GLY A 195 -6.22 3.54 12.36
CA GLY A 195 -6.32 4.51 13.45
C GLY A 195 -5.01 5.17 13.86
N TYR A 196 -3.92 4.94 13.11
CA TYR A 196 -2.66 5.64 13.36
C TYR A 196 -2.79 7.12 12.97
N GLN A 197 -2.41 8.02 13.86
CA GLN A 197 -2.34 9.46 13.61
C GLN A 197 -0.95 9.79 13.07
N LEU A 198 -0.83 9.80 11.75
CA LEU A 198 0.46 9.92 11.09
C LEU A 198 0.95 11.38 11.05
N PRO A 199 2.26 11.66 11.28
CA PRO A 199 2.84 13.00 11.14
C PRO A 199 3.03 13.40 9.67
N VAL A 200 2.96 12.45 8.75
CA VAL A 200 3.05 12.67 7.30
C VAL A 200 1.70 12.34 6.68
N LEU A 201 1.14 13.29 5.93
CA LEU A 201 -0.08 13.04 5.18
C LEU A 201 0.28 12.29 3.89
N PRO A 202 -0.41 11.17 3.59
CA PRO A 202 -0.29 10.55 2.29
C PRO A 202 -0.70 11.57 1.22
N GLU A 203 0.00 11.60 0.08
CA GLU A 203 -0.49 12.33 -1.08
C GLU A 203 -1.82 11.70 -1.49
N LEU A 204 -2.90 12.41 -1.15
CA LEU A 204 -4.25 11.98 -1.47
C LEU A 204 -4.42 12.02 -2.99
N HIS A 205 -4.35 10.87 -3.65
CA HIS A 205 -5.04 10.74 -4.93
C HIS A 205 -6.52 11.01 -4.66
N ASN A 206 -7.06 12.05 -5.29
CA ASN A 206 -8.42 12.60 -5.07
C ASN A 206 -9.57 11.58 -5.16
N ASP A 207 -9.31 10.35 -5.58
CA ASP A 207 -10.32 9.31 -5.75
C ASP A 207 -10.66 8.56 -4.44
N PHE A 208 -9.76 8.56 -3.45
CA PHE A 208 -10.02 7.91 -2.16
C PHE A 208 -11.04 8.67 -1.30
N LEU A 209 -11.08 10.01 -1.42
CA LEU A 209 -12.01 10.86 -0.67
C LEU A 209 -13.43 10.80 -1.24
N LYS A 210 -13.59 10.58 -2.55
CA LYS A 210 -14.91 10.53 -3.20
C LYS A 210 -15.74 9.33 -2.76
N ASP A 211 -15.11 8.18 -2.48
CA ASP A 211 -15.82 6.98 -2.04
C ASP A 211 -16.18 6.99 -0.55
N SER A 212 -15.38 7.66 0.29
CA SER A 212 -15.71 7.80 1.72
C SER A 212 -16.82 8.82 1.98
N MET A 213 -16.92 9.87 1.16
CA MET A 213 -18.00 10.86 1.26
C MET A 213 -19.35 10.32 0.76
N LYS A 214 -19.36 9.45 -0.28
CA LYS A 214 -20.61 8.84 -0.77
C LYS A 214 -21.24 7.84 0.22
N ASN A 215 -20.45 7.26 1.10
CA ASN A 215 -20.98 6.33 2.13
C ASN A 215 -21.47 7.04 3.41
N SER A 216 -21.25 8.34 3.56
CA SER A 216 -21.73 9.12 4.71
C SER A 216 -23.08 9.82 4.44
N GLU A 217 -23.55 9.88 3.19
CA GLU A 217 -24.82 10.48 2.82
C GLU A 217 -26.00 9.48 2.71
N VAL A 218 -25.75 8.19 2.99
CA VAL A 218 -26.79 7.16 3.04
C VAL A 218 -26.91 6.63 4.47
N LYS A 219 -27.40 7.49 5.36
CA LYS A 219 -28.03 7.08 6.63
C LYS A 219 -29.10 8.10 7.02
#